data_0513b12aee1b7ab6a7514b8030de19d8
#
_entry.id   0513b12aee1b7ab6a7514b8030de19d8
#
_cell.length_a   1.000
_cell.length_b   1.000
_cell.length_c   1.000
_cell.angle_alpha   90.00
_cell.angle_beta   90.00
_cell.angle_gamma   90.00
#
_symmetry.space_group_name_H-M   'P 1'
#
loop_
_entity.id
_entity.type
_entity.pdbx_description
1 polymer ?
#
loop_
_entity_poly.entity_id
_entity_poly.type
_entity_poly.pdbx_seq_one_letter_code
_entity_poly.pdbx_strand_id
1 'polypeptide(L)'
;MITALSEYLAQAVPELEIQFEKKTSLTDSLKLVGNDPSAAPDLFLFAHDKIGVFAEMGILAPVEPLLEEGALDNFLPMTLQAAAYKDTLYQLPLYFETLLFMYNRRYMQDGEVPATTEELYAYMENNTGRGRYGFVEQHSTAYYSAAWIHGFGGSIIDSSGTPFPDGQAVQDALAYHLKFVKLMPGETEYNTVNTLFLEGKADATIGGPWMVPSAREAGIDLGIAPMPTVDETGLALAPYSGVQGVHVLKAAAERKTAAVKQLLAALAKPEIGTSLALASGCAPANGSCYDDARVAEDALVQAMRQTAEIAVPMPNIPEMDVMWTVVSSLLTDVNLSGKDIPSSFQSAKEQAESLIAGMK
;
A
#
# COMPACT_ATOMS: atom_id res chain seq x y z
N MET A 1 -10.34 12.54 -1.30
CA MET A 1 -10.88 11.19 -1.51
C MET A 1 -12.24 10.97 -0.82
N ILE A 2 -12.37 10.95 0.51
CA ILE A 2 -13.68 10.72 1.19
C ILE A 2 -14.74 11.74 0.77
N THR A 3 -14.39 13.02 0.64
CA THR A 3 -15.28 14.05 0.13
C THR A 3 -15.81 13.71 -1.27
N ALA A 4 -14.93 13.34 -2.20
CA ALA A 4 -15.32 12.96 -3.57
C ALA A 4 -16.24 11.73 -3.58
N LEU A 5 -15.94 10.73 -2.73
CA LEU A 5 -16.79 9.54 -2.56
C LEU A 5 -18.17 9.91 -2.02
N SER A 6 -18.23 10.76 -0.97
CA SER A 6 -19.48 11.20 -0.37
C SER A 6 -20.34 12.01 -1.34
N GLU A 7 -19.74 12.97 -2.06
CA GLU A 7 -20.43 13.79 -3.05
C GLU A 7 -20.99 12.96 -4.21
N TYR A 8 -20.22 11.99 -4.69
CA TYR A 8 -20.67 11.08 -5.73
C TYR A 8 -21.86 10.24 -5.26
N LEU A 9 -21.75 9.60 -4.09
CA LEU A 9 -22.81 8.72 -3.59
C LEU A 9 -24.09 9.48 -3.24
N ALA A 10 -23.99 10.71 -2.75
CA ALA A 10 -25.17 11.57 -2.51
C ALA A 10 -25.96 11.86 -3.79
N GLN A 11 -25.31 11.82 -4.96
CA GLN A 11 -25.95 12.00 -6.27
C GLN A 11 -26.41 10.68 -6.88
N ALA A 12 -25.58 9.62 -6.75
CA ALA A 12 -25.82 8.34 -7.39
C ALA A 12 -26.91 7.51 -6.69
N VAL A 13 -27.00 7.62 -5.37
CA VAL A 13 -27.96 6.86 -4.53
C VAL A 13 -28.59 7.76 -3.46
N PRO A 14 -29.32 8.82 -3.85
CA PRO A 14 -29.84 9.84 -2.94
C PRO A 14 -30.86 9.31 -1.92
N GLU A 15 -31.42 8.15 -2.14
CA GLU A 15 -32.36 7.47 -1.26
C GLU A 15 -31.67 6.71 -0.11
N LEU A 16 -30.34 6.52 -0.16
CA LEU A 16 -29.58 5.87 0.89
C LEU A 16 -29.01 6.91 1.85
N GLU A 17 -29.26 6.74 3.14
CA GLU A 17 -28.56 7.49 4.17
C GLU A 17 -27.22 6.81 4.45
N ILE A 18 -26.11 7.46 4.00
CA ILE A 18 -24.75 6.93 4.12
C ILE A 18 -23.98 7.76 5.13
N GLN A 19 -23.50 7.13 6.18
CA GLN A 19 -22.67 7.75 7.21
C GLN A 19 -21.24 7.24 7.08
N PHE A 20 -20.28 8.17 6.95
CA PHE A 20 -18.86 7.87 6.90
C PHE A 20 -18.25 8.08 8.28
N GLU A 21 -17.55 7.08 8.77
CA GLU A 21 -16.76 7.15 9.98
C GLU A 21 -15.30 6.82 9.72
N LYS A 22 -14.39 7.72 10.12
CA LYS A 22 -12.95 7.43 10.09
C LYS A 22 -12.53 6.79 11.41
N LYS A 23 -12.03 5.56 11.34
CA LYS A 23 -11.50 4.83 12.49
C LYS A 23 -9.97 4.76 12.44
N THR A 24 -9.33 5.07 13.56
CA THR A 24 -7.96 4.62 13.82
C THR A 24 -8.03 3.15 14.24
N SER A 25 -7.02 2.35 13.88
CA SER A 25 -7.00 0.90 14.17
C SER A 25 -8.27 0.16 13.70
N LEU A 26 -8.71 0.47 12.48
CA LEU A 26 -9.93 -0.10 11.89
C LEU A 26 -9.88 -1.64 11.90
N THR A 27 -8.75 -2.22 11.49
CA THR A 27 -8.57 -3.69 11.39
C THR A 27 -8.68 -4.39 12.73
N ASP A 28 -8.10 -3.81 13.79
CA ASP A 28 -8.21 -4.38 15.15
C ASP A 28 -9.64 -4.25 15.68
N SER A 29 -10.29 -3.10 15.40
CA SER A 29 -11.70 -2.92 15.75
C SER A 29 -12.59 -3.97 15.06
N LEU A 30 -12.38 -4.22 13.76
CA LEU A 30 -13.14 -5.23 13.01
C LEU A 30 -12.91 -6.65 13.53
N LYS A 31 -11.70 -7.02 13.97
CA LYS A 31 -11.42 -8.31 14.63
C LYS A 31 -12.27 -8.49 15.89
N LEU A 32 -12.57 -7.41 16.61
CA LEU A 32 -13.35 -7.47 17.84
C LEU A 32 -14.86 -7.45 17.59
N VAL A 33 -15.35 -6.62 16.68
CA VAL A 33 -16.78 -6.35 16.51
C VAL A 33 -17.36 -6.83 15.18
N GLY A 34 -16.57 -7.34 14.25
CA GLY A 34 -17.01 -7.68 12.89
C GLY A 34 -18.15 -8.71 12.82
N ASN A 35 -18.25 -9.57 13.82
CA ASN A 35 -19.35 -10.54 13.98
C ASN A 35 -20.52 -10.02 14.83
N ASP A 36 -20.44 -8.81 15.37
CA ASP A 36 -21.54 -8.20 16.14
C ASP A 36 -22.37 -7.25 15.24
N PRO A 37 -23.57 -7.65 14.81
CA PRO A 37 -24.38 -6.84 13.90
C PRO A 37 -24.88 -5.51 14.48
N SER A 38 -24.69 -5.28 15.79
CA SER A 38 -25.07 -4.04 16.46
C SER A 38 -23.94 -3.03 16.57
N ALA A 39 -22.68 -3.50 16.45
CA ALA A 39 -21.47 -2.69 16.61
C ALA A 39 -20.62 -2.59 15.34
N ALA A 40 -20.73 -3.57 14.45
CA ALA A 40 -19.99 -3.59 13.19
C ALA A 40 -20.54 -2.57 12.19
N PRO A 41 -19.68 -1.96 11.34
CA PRO A 41 -20.15 -1.18 10.20
C PRO A 41 -20.85 -2.10 9.17
N ASP A 42 -21.62 -1.52 8.26
CA ASP A 42 -22.19 -2.30 7.14
C ASP A 42 -21.15 -2.67 6.11
N LEU A 43 -20.28 -1.69 5.79
CA LEU A 43 -19.17 -1.82 4.83
C LEU A 43 -17.95 -1.10 5.41
N PHE A 44 -16.78 -1.44 4.88
CA PHE A 44 -15.56 -0.66 5.15
C PHE A 44 -14.68 -0.58 3.91
N LEU A 45 -13.91 0.50 3.81
CA LEU A 45 -12.94 0.72 2.76
C LEU A 45 -11.55 0.46 3.34
N PHE A 46 -10.83 -0.49 2.75
CA PHE A 46 -9.47 -0.85 3.16
C PHE A 46 -8.70 -1.58 2.05
N ALA A 47 -7.40 -1.77 2.26
CA ALA A 47 -6.54 -2.55 1.37
C ALA A 47 -6.88 -4.05 1.41
N HIS A 48 -6.58 -4.74 0.32
CA HIS A 48 -6.90 -6.17 0.13
C HIS A 48 -6.12 -7.13 1.04
N ASP A 49 -5.00 -6.70 1.63
CA ASP A 49 -4.12 -7.55 2.46
C ASP A 49 -4.79 -8.15 3.71
N LYS A 50 -5.96 -7.63 4.11
CA LYS A 50 -6.73 -8.14 5.26
C LYS A 50 -7.84 -9.12 4.88
N ILE A 51 -8.05 -9.38 3.59
CA ILE A 51 -9.15 -10.22 3.12
C ILE A 51 -9.08 -11.62 3.73
N GLY A 52 -7.92 -12.28 3.69
CA GLY A 52 -7.76 -13.63 4.20
C GLY A 52 -8.10 -13.75 5.68
N VAL A 53 -7.59 -12.84 6.52
CA VAL A 53 -7.91 -12.80 7.95
C VAL A 53 -9.41 -12.67 8.17
N PHE A 54 -10.06 -11.72 7.52
CA PHE A 54 -11.48 -11.45 7.74
C PHE A 54 -12.39 -12.50 7.12
N ALA A 55 -11.98 -13.11 5.99
CA ALA A 55 -12.68 -14.22 5.39
C ALA A 55 -12.65 -15.47 6.29
N GLU A 56 -11.47 -15.82 6.85
CA GLU A 56 -11.35 -16.94 7.81
C GLU A 56 -12.12 -16.69 9.12
N MET A 57 -12.23 -15.44 9.55
CA MET A 57 -13.09 -15.08 10.68
C MET A 57 -14.59 -15.14 10.35
N GLY A 58 -14.97 -15.31 9.08
CA GLY A 58 -16.35 -15.37 8.63
C GLY A 58 -17.13 -14.06 8.72
N ILE A 59 -16.44 -12.92 8.78
CA ILE A 59 -17.09 -11.60 8.90
C ILE A 59 -17.41 -10.97 7.55
N LEU A 60 -16.76 -11.40 6.47
CA LEU A 60 -16.97 -10.87 5.12
C LEU A 60 -18.07 -11.64 4.37
N ALA A 61 -18.81 -10.93 3.54
CA ALA A 61 -19.68 -11.49 2.53
C ALA A 61 -18.97 -11.53 1.17
N PRO A 62 -19.16 -12.60 0.34
CA PRO A 62 -18.80 -12.57 -1.07
C PRO A 62 -19.48 -11.40 -1.78
N VAL A 63 -18.74 -10.69 -2.64
CA VAL A 63 -19.24 -9.48 -3.31
C VAL A 63 -19.97 -9.82 -4.62
N GLU A 64 -19.51 -10.81 -5.37
CA GLU A 64 -20.10 -11.18 -6.69
C GLU A 64 -21.62 -11.42 -6.65
N PRO A 65 -22.20 -12.15 -5.68
CA PRO A 65 -23.64 -12.35 -5.62
C PRO A 65 -24.45 -11.07 -5.33
N LEU A 66 -23.76 -10.01 -4.91
CA LEU A 66 -24.34 -8.71 -4.59
C LEU A 66 -24.24 -7.73 -5.76
N LEU A 67 -23.54 -8.08 -6.84
CA LEU A 67 -23.39 -7.28 -8.05
C LEU A 67 -24.34 -7.73 -9.15
N GLU A 68 -24.57 -6.86 -10.11
CA GLU A 68 -25.25 -7.19 -11.36
C GLU A 68 -24.31 -7.95 -12.29
N GLU A 69 -24.87 -8.76 -13.19
CA GLU A 69 -24.12 -9.46 -14.24
C GLU A 69 -23.34 -8.45 -15.11
N GLY A 70 -22.06 -8.73 -15.35
CA GLY A 70 -21.18 -7.86 -16.14
C GLY A 70 -20.64 -6.63 -15.39
N ALA A 71 -20.99 -6.40 -14.13
CA ALA A 71 -20.52 -5.25 -13.37
C ALA A 71 -18.99 -5.15 -13.22
N LEU A 72 -18.29 -6.29 -13.36
CA LEU A 72 -16.84 -6.40 -13.21
C LEU A 72 -16.07 -6.51 -14.54
N ASP A 73 -16.75 -6.55 -15.70
CA ASP A 73 -16.13 -6.86 -17.00
C ASP A 73 -14.99 -5.90 -17.39
N ASN A 74 -15.07 -4.65 -16.95
CA ASN A 74 -14.08 -3.63 -17.26
C ASN A 74 -13.04 -3.42 -16.14
N PHE A 75 -13.06 -4.22 -15.07
CA PHE A 75 -12.08 -4.11 -14.02
C PHE A 75 -10.74 -4.72 -14.44
N LEU A 76 -9.65 -4.09 -14.00
CA LEU A 76 -8.30 -4.59 -14.28
C LEU A 76 -8.11 -5.96 -13.60
N PRO A 77 -7.69 -7.00 -14.34
CA PRO A 77 -7.57 -8.36 -13.81
C PRO A 77 -6.74 -8.46 -12.52
N MET A 78 -5.67 -7.67 -12.42
CA MET A 78 -4.80 -7.66 -11.25
C MET A 78 -5.54 -7.18 -9.98
N THR A 79 -6.50 -6.27 -10.12
CA THR A 79 -7.28 -5.78 -8.98
C THR A 79 -8.32 -6.79 -8.51
N LEU A 80 -8.93 -7.52 -9.44
CA LEU A 80 -9.86 -8.61 -9.11
C LEU A 80 -9.12 -9.79 -8.46
N GLN A 81 -7.94 -10.13 -8.97
CA GLN A 81 -7.11 -11.18 -8.37
C GLN A 81 -6.69 -10.82 -6.93
N ALA A 82 -6.26 -9.59 -6.68
CA ALA A 82 -5.92 -9.13 -5.34
C ALA A 82 -7.12 -9.12 -4.38
N ALA A 83 -8.32 -8.81 -4.90
CA ALA A 83 -9.57 -8.76 -4.14
C ALA A 83 -10.19 -10.14 -3.85
N ALA A 84 -9.63 -11.22 -4.40
CA ALA A 84 -10.10 -12.58 -4.21
C ALA A 84 -9.24 -13.34 -3.19
N TYR A 85 -9.89 -14.20 -2.41
CA TYR A 85 -9.25 -15.15 -1.51
C TYR A 85 -9.94 -16.52 -1.65
N LYS A 86 -9.15 -17.58 -1.88
CA LYS A 86 -9.68 -18.94 -2.15
C LYS A 86 -10.78 -18.92 -3.22
N ASP A 87 -10.48 -18.31 -4.35
CA ASP A 87 -11.38 -18.18 -5.53
C ASP A 87 -12.71 -17.45 -5.26
N THR A 88 -12.81 -16.71 -4.15
CA THR A 88 -14.00 -15.92 -3.80
C THR A 88 -13.64 -14.44 -3.71
N LEU A 89 -14.39 -13.59 -4.42
CA LEU A 89 -14.22 -12.15 -4.38
C LEU A 89 -14.85 -11.57 -3.10
N TYR A 90 -14.04 -10.94 -2.24
CA TYR A 90 -14.49 -10.34 -0.96
C TYR A 90 -14.38 -8.82 -0.93
N GLN A 91 -13.89 -8.21 -1.99
CA GLN A 91 -13.76 -6.77 -2.11
C GLN A 91 -14.24 -6.31 -3.47
N LEU A 92 -14.99 -5.21 -3.52
CA LEU A 92 -15.16 -4.45 -4.77
C LEU A 92 -13.98 -3.48 -4.90
N PRO A 93 -13.03 -3.71 -5.82
CA PRO A 93 -11.89 -2.82 -6.00
C PRO A 93 -12.34 -1.42 -6.44
N LEU A 94 -11.77 -0.36 -5.88
CA LEU A 94 -12.01 1.01 -6.32
C LEU A 94 -10.79 1.58 -7.04
N TYR A 95 -9.61 1.38 -6.46
CA TYR A 95 -8.34 1.84 -7.02
C TYR A 95 -7.18 1.00 -6.50
N PHE A 96 -6.05 1.12 -7.14
CA PHE A 96 -4.79 0.57 -6.63
C PHE A 96 -3.76 1.68 -6.39
N GLU A 97 -2.81 1.38 -5.54
CA GLU A 97 -1.73 2.28 -5.17
C GLU A 97 -0.45 1.51 -4.87
N THR A 98 0.67 2.19 -5.02
CA THR A 98 1.99 1.68 -4.66
C THR A 98 2.87 2.82 -4.20
N LEU A 99 4.04 2.52 -3.65
CA LEU A 99 5.03 3.53 -3.33
C LEU A 99 5.75 4.00 -4.58
N LEU A 100 6.12 5.27 -4.60
CA LEU A 100 6.79 5.96 -5.69
C LEU A 100 8.06 6.63 -5.17
N PHE A 101 9.06 6.79 -6.03
CA PHE A 101 10.18 7.66 -5.76
C PHE A 101 9.73 9.11 -6.03
N MET A 102 9.67 9.91 -4.98
CA MET A 102 9.22 11.30 -5.00
C MET A 102 10.40 12.23 -4.67
N TYR A 103 10.52 13.33 -5.37
CA TYR A 103 11.60 14.29 -5.14
C TYR A 103 11.12 15.75 -5.32
N ASN A 104 11.83 16.66 -4.68
CA ASN A 104 11.58 18.08 -4.77
C ASN A 104 12.52 18.68 -5.85
N ARG A 105 11.97 19.10 -7.01
CA ARG A 105 12.74 19.67 -8.13
C ARG A 105 13.58 20.88 -7.77
N ARG A 106 13.27 21.52 -6.66
CA ARG A 106 14.11 22.61 -6.13
C ARG A 106 15.51 22.15 -5.74
N TYR A 107 15.66 20.89 -5.33
CA TYR A 107 16.90 20.33 -4.79
C TYR A 107 17.49 19.21 -5.65
N MET A 108 16.66 18.38 -6.23
CA MET A 108 17.01 17.31 -7.15
C MET A 108 16.31 17.59 -8.49
N GLN A 109 17.06 17.98 -9.51
CA GLN A 109 16.49 18.23 -10.82
C GLN A 109 16.21 16.91 -11.59
N ASP A 110 15.33 16.96 -12.61
CA ASP A 110 14.93 15.76 -13.36
C ASP A 110 16.12 14.97 -13.95
N GLY A 111 17.20 15.66 -14.31
CA GLY A 111 18.43 15.04 -14.82
C GLY A 111 19.39 14.47 -13.76
N GLU A 112 19.07 14.67 -12.47
CA GLU A 112 19.87 14.22 -11.32
C GLU A 112 19.19 13.08 -10.56
N VAL A 113 17.98 12.66 -11.01
CA VAL A 113 17.22 11.60 -10.36
C VAL A 113 17.96 10.27 -10.50
N PRO A 114 18.30 9.60 -9.39
CA PRO A 114 19.05 8.36 -9.42
C PRO A 114 18.28 7.23 -10.13
N ALA A 115 18.89 6.63 -11.15
CA ALA A 115 18.34 5.46 -11.83
C ALA A 115 18.73 4.15 -11.12
N THR A 116 19.81 4.19 -10.35
CA THR A 116 20.33 3.04 -9.61
C THR A 116 20.52 3.34 -8.13
N THR A 117 20.64 2.31 -7.32
CA THR A 117 20.84 2.47 -5.89
C THR A 117 22.24 3.00 -5.57
N GLU A 118 23.27 2.75 -6.40
CA GLU A 118 24.58 3.37 -6.20
C GLU A 118 24.57 4.88 -6.49
N GLU A 119 23.85 5.29 -7.54
CA GLU A 119 23.64 6.71 -7.81
C GLU A 119 22.85 7.38 -6.66
N LEU A 120 21.83 6.71 -6.11
CA LEU A 120 21.09 7.19 -4.94
C LEU A 120 22.02 7.32 -3.73
N TYR A 121 22.87 6.33 -3.46
CA TYR A 121 23.81 6.38 -2.35
C TYR A 121 24.80 7.55 -2.50
N ALA A 122 25.39 7.70 -3.69
CA ALA A 122 26.30 8.82 -3.99
C ALA A 122 25.61 10.18 -3.83
N TYR A 123 24.34 10.29 -4.28
CA TYR A 123 23.54 11.50 -4.08
C TYR A 123 23.36 11.79 -2.58
N MET A 124 23.01 10.78 -1.79
CA MET A 124 22.82 10.91 -0.34
C MET A 124 24.11 11.35 0.37
N GLU A 125 25.26 10.75 0.04
CA GLU A 125 26.56 11.15 0.63
C GLU A 125 26.88 12.63 0.39
N ASN A 126 26.57 13.13 -0.80
CA ASN A 126 26.85 14.51 -1.18
C ASN A 126 25.84 15.53 -0.62
N ASN A 127 24.62 15.12 -0.36
CA ASN A 127 23.51 16.03 -0.03
C ASN A 127 22.97 15.85 1.40
N THR A 128 23.53 14.90 2.19
CA THR A 128 23.15 14.72 3.59
C THR A 128 24.11 15.44 4.53
N GLY A 129 23.56 16.23 5.44
CA GLY A 129 24.33 16.93 6.46
C GLY A 129 23.67 18.24 6.89
N ARG A 130 24.11 18.78 8.03
CA ARG A 130 23.59 20.04 8.59
C ARG A 130 22.08 20.09 8.78
N GLY A 131 21.46 18.94 9.10
CA GLY A 131 20.01 18.82 9.29
C GLY A 131 19.19 18.68 7.98
N ARG A 132 19.84 18.38 6.88
CA ARG A 132 19.24 18.02 5.59
C ARG A 132 19.63 16.61 5.19
N TYR A 133 18.79 16.00 4.38
CA TYR A 133 18.93 14.63 3.90
C TYR A 133 18.73 14.59 2.39
N GLY A 134 19.62 13.94 1.66
CA GLY A 134 19.43 13.71 0.22
C GLY A 134 18.22 12.80 -0.06
N PHE A 135 17.96 11.87 0.86
CA PHE A 135 16.82 10.95 0.79
C PHE A 135 16.40 10.51 2.18
N VAL A 136 15.11 10.27 2.37
CA VAL A 136 14.52 9.71 3.60
C VAL A 136 13.41 8.71 3.27
N GLU A 137 13.23 7.71 4.12
CA GLU A 137 12.10 6.78 4.04
C GLU A 137 11.76 6.22 5.43
N GLN A 138 10.63 5.52 5.54
CA GLN A 138 10.25 4.78 6.74
C GLN A 138 11.01 3.44 6.80
N HIS A 139 12.33 3.49 6.92
CA HIS A 139 13.24 2.36 6.79
C HIS A 139 13.09 1.25 7.85
N SER A 140 12.16 1.37 8.79
CA SER A 140 11.90 0.36 9.83
C SER A 140 10.46 -0.12 9.84
N THR A 141 9.73 0.06 8.73
CA THR A 141 8.38 -0.50 8.54
C THR A 141 8.36 -1.47 7.37
N ALA A 142 7.72 -2.62 7.57
CA ALA A 142 7.69 -3.71 6.59
C ALA A 142 7.19 -3.26 5.20
N TYR A 143 6.14 -2.44 5.14
CA TYR A 143 5.56 -1.97 3.89
C TYR A 143 6.53 -1.13 3.04
N TYR A 144 7.30 -0.23 3.66
CA TYR A 144 8.25 0.63 2.95
C TYR A 144 9.54 -0.12 2.61
N SER A 145 10.06 -0.92 3.53
CA SER A 145 11.33 -1.63 3.35
C SER A 145 11.21 -2.88 2.47
N ALA A 146 10.00 -3.36 2.18
CA ALA A 146 9.77 -4.50 1.30
C ALA A 146 10.39 -4.30 -0.10
N ALA A 147 10.43 -3.05 -0.60
CA ALA A 147 11.04 -2.74 -1.89
C ALA A 147 12.52 -3.18 -1.96
N TRP A 148 13.27 -3.00 -0.88
CA TRP A 148 14.66 -3.44 -0.78
C TRP A 148 14.77 -4.97 -0.77
N ILE A 149 13.89 -5.66 -0.03
CA ILE A 149 13.85 -7.13 0.02
C ILE A 149 13.58 -7.70 -1.38
N HIS A 150 12.58 -7.16 -2.07
CA HIS A 150 12.22 -7.59 -3.43
C HIS A 150 13.32 -7.26 -4.45
N GLY A 151 14.02 -6.13 -4.28
CA GLY A 151 15.17 -5.76 -5.10
C GLY A 151 16.35 -6.74 -5.01
N PHE A 152 16.40 -7.57 -3.99
CA PHE A 152 17.33 -8.70 -3.86
C PHE A 152 16.72 -10.06 -4.24
N GLY A 153 15.50 -10.08 -4.76
CA GLY A 153 14.78 -11.31 -5.12
C GLY A 153 14.22 -12.07 -3.91
N GLY A 154 14.29 -11.48 -2.72
CA GLY A 154 13.67 -12.03 -1.51
C GLY A 154 12.19 -11.75 -1.42
N SER A 155 11.51 -12.44 -0.52
CA SER A 155 10.12 -12.15 -0.16
C SER A 155 9.88 -12.30 1.34
N ILE A 156 8.89 -11.57 1.84
CA ILE A 156 8.50 -11.62 3.26
C ILE A 156 7.78 -12.92 3.57
N ILE A 157 6.91 -13.36 2.68
CA ILE A 157 6.15 -14.60 2.79
C ILE A 157 5.74 -15.06 1.38
N ASP A 158 5.65 -16.36 1.17
CA ASP A 158 5.14 -16.91 -0.09
C ASP A 158 3.63 -17.21 -0.04
N SER A 159 3.07 -17.60 -1.17
CA SER A 159 1.65 -17.93 -1.30
C SER A 159 1.22 -19.17 -0.50
N SER A 160 2.17 -19.98 -0.01
CA SER A 160 1.89 -21.13 0.86
C SER A 160 1.88 -20.78 2.35
N GLY A 161 2.20 -19.52 2.70
CA GLY A 161 2.34 -19.06 4.07
C GLY A 161 3.70 -19.38 4.69
N THR A 162 4.73 -19.67 3.87
CA THR A 162 6.09 -19.89 4.36
C THR A 162 6.79 -18.54 4.56
N PRO A 163 7.21 -18.19 5.80
CA PRO A 163 7.92 -16.95 6.07
C PRO A 163 9.34 -17.00 5.53
N PHE A 164 9.77 -15.90 4.90
CA PHE A 164 11.13 -15.70 4.38
C PHE A 164 11.64 -16.89 3.55
N PRO A 165 10.95 -17.29 2.45
CA PRO A 165 11.33 -18.46 1.66
C PRO A 165 12.77 -18.37 1.14
N ASP A 166 13.22 -17.16 0.79
CA ASP A 166 14.56 -16.83 0.30
C ASP A 166 15.36 -16.08 1.37
N GLY A 167 15.58 -16.73 2.51
CA GLY A 167 16.14 -16.07 3.70
C GLY A 167 17.52 -15.44 3.51
N GLN A 168 18.37 -15.95 2.59
CA GLN A 168 19.67 -15.33 2.29
C GLN A 168 19.46 -14.00 1.56
N ALA A 169 18.59 -13.95 0.56
CA ALA A 169 18.27 -12.72 -0.18
C ALA A 169 17.71 -11.62 0.76
N VAL A 170 16.90 -12.01 1.75
CA VAL A 170 16.42 -11.06 2.78
C VAL A 170 17.58 -10.50 3.61
N GLN A 171 18.51 -11.33 4.07
CA GLN A 171 19.68 -10.89 4.84
C GLN A 171 20.61 -9.99 4.01
N ASP A 172 20.82 -10.32 2.75
CA ASP A 172 21.63 -9.51 1.83
C ASP A 172 20.98 -8.14 1.59
N ALA A 173 19.66 -8.12 1.41
CA ALA A 173 18.89 -6.88 1.31
C ALA A 173 19.01 -6.00 2.57
N LEU A 174 18.91 -6.58 3.75
CA LEU A 174 19.07 -5.86 5.02
C LEU A 174 20.48 -5.27 5.15
N ALA A 175 21.50 -6.05 4.81
CA ALA A 175 22.90 -5.61 4.86
C ALA A 175 23.17 -4.46 3.87
N TYR A 176 22.61 -4.58 2.66
CA TYR A 176 22.72 -3.53 1.64
C TYR A 176 21.97 -2.26 2.04
N HIS A 177 20.73 -2.38 2.46
CA HIS A 177 19.89 -1.25 2.87
C HIS A 177 20.48 -0.48 4.07
N LEU A 178 21.14 -1.17 4.98
CA LEU A 178 21.73 -0.57 6.19
C LEU A 178 22.75 0.54 5.88
N LYS A 179 23.43 0.52 4.72
CA LYS A 179 24.34 1.59 4.30
C LYS A 179 23.59 2.91 4.05
N PHE A 180 22.38 2.83 3.48
CA PHE A 180 21.51 3.99 3.24
C PHE A 180 20.90 4.50 4.54
N VAL A 181 20.44 3.59 5.41
CA VAL A 181 19.88 3.91 6.72
C VAL A 181 20.83 4.79 7.55
N LYS A 182 22.13 4.54 7.48
CA LYS A 182 23.15 5.34 8.17
C LYS A 182 23.21 6.81 7.74
N LEU A 183 22.67 7.13 6.55
CA LEU A 183 22.58 8.49 6.03
C LEU A 183 21.20 9.13 6.24
N MET A 184 20.25 8.41 6.87
CA MET A 184 18.90 8.87 7.18
C MET A 184 18.76 9.25 8.67
N PRO A 185 17.67 9.93 9.06
CA PRO A 185 17.38 10.16 10.46
C PRO A 185 17.14 8.83 11.20
N GLY A 186 17.54 8.76 12.47
CA GLY A 186 17.27 7.58 13.32
C GLY A 186 15.79 7.41 13.68
N GLU A 187 14.95 8.44 13.48
CA GLU A 187 13.51 8.37 13.69
C GLU A 187 12.82 8.17 12.34
N THR A 188 11.95 7.16 12.26
CA THR A 188 11.41 6.64 10.98
C THR A 188 9.89 6.68 10.90
N GLU A 189 9.26 7.30 11.90
CA GLU A 189 7.81 7.42 11.91
C GLU A 189 7.29 8.23 10.73
N TYR A 190 6.12 7.83 10.22
CA TYR A 190 5.49 8.45 9.05
C TYR A 190 5.44 9.98 9.13
N ASN A 191 5.04 10.52 10.28
CA ASN A 191 4.94 11.96 10.46
C ASN A 191 6.30 12.66 10.37
N THR A 192 7.36 12.05 10.92
CA THR A 192 8.72 12.61 10.86
C THR A 192 9.26 12.63 9.45
N VAL A 193 9.16 11.51 8.73
CA VAL A 193 9.62 11.40 7.33
C VAL A 193 8.87 12.39 6.43
N ASN A 194 7.54 12.45 6.54
CA ASN A 194 6.73 13.41 5.82
C ASN A 194 7.12 14.86 6.13
N THR A 195 7.27 15.20 7.41
CA THR A 195 7.62 16.56 7.81
C THR A 195 8.97 16.98 7.22
N LEU A 196 9.97 16.09 7.23
CA LEU A 196 11.28 16.38 6.64
C LEU A 196 11.16 16.68 5.13
N PHE A 197 10.37 15.92 4.41
CA PHE A 197 10.15 16.16 2.98
C PHE A 197 9.34 17.45 2.74
N LEU A 198 8.22 17.63 3.44
CA LEU A 198 7.32 18.79 3.28
C LEU A 198 7.99 20.12 3.68
N GLU A 199 8.90 20.11 4.64
CA GLU A 199 9.68 21.28 5.04
C GLU A 199 10.91 21.52 4.14
N GLY A 200 11.14 20.69 3.12
CA GLY A 200 12.30 20.77 2.24
C GLY A 200 13.62 20.46 2.96
N LYS A 201 13.57 19.68 4.03
CA LYS A 201 14.75 19.14 4.72
C LYS A 201 15.21 17.79 4.16
N ALA A 202 14.40 17.15 3.35
CA ALA A 202 14.76 15.99 2.53
C ALA A 202 14.52 16.33 1.05
N ASP A 203 15.46 15.94 0.20
CA ASP A 203 15.40 16.23 -1.23
C ASP A 203 14.51 15.22 -1.96
N ALA A 204 14.53 13.95 -1.51
CA ALA A 204 13.71 12.87 -2.04
C ALA A 204 13.19 11.94 -0.94
N THR A 205 12.14 11.18 -1.26
CA THR A 205 11.54 10.18 -0.38
C THR A 205 10.86 9.07 -1.19
N ILE A 206 10.63 7.93 -0.56
CA ILE A 206 9.67 6.93 -1.04
C ILE A 206 8.34 7.19 -0.33
N GLY A 207 7.29 7.38 -1.10
CA GLY A 207 5.96 7.66 -0.57
C GLY A 207 4.83 7.27 -1.52
N GLY A 208 3.62 7.18 -0.99
CA GLY A 208 2.43 6.87 -1.78
C GLY A 208 1.66 8.11 -2.25
N PRO A 209 0.62 7.92 -3.11
CA PRO A 209 -0.18 9.02 -3.67
C PRO A 209 -0.85 9.88 -2.60
N TRP A 210 -1.08 9.34 -1.41
CA TRP A 210 -1.64 10.07 -0.27
C TRP A 210 -0.77 11.23 0.23
N MET A 211 0.53 11.26 -0.10
CA MET A 211 1.43 12.37 0.24
C MET A 211 1.29 13.57 -0.70
N VAL A 212 0.82 13.34 -1.92
CA VAL A 212 0.80 14.36 -2.99
C VAL A 212 -0.03 15.60 -2.64
N PRO A 213 -1.24 15.49 -2.05
CA PRO A 213 -1.99 16.68 -1.63
C PRO A 213 -1.21 17.56 -0.66
N SER A 214 -0.63 16.97 0.38
CA SER A 214 0.16 17.72 1.37
C SER A 214 1.45 18.32 0.78
N ALA A 215 2.10 17.62 -0.17
CA ALA A 215 3.26 18.17 -0.86
C ALA A 215 2.89 19.38 -1.72
N ARG A 216 1.74 19.32 -2.42
CA ARG A 216 1.21 20.47 -3.19
C ARG A 216 0.85 21.65 -2.30
N GLU A 217 0.17 21.40 -1.18
CA GLU A 217 -0.18 22.42 -0.18
C GLU A 217 1.07 23.08 0.44
N ALA A 218 2.12 22.32 0.65
CA ALA A 218 3.42 22.82 1.11
C ALA A 218 4.21 23.58 0.05
N GLY A 219 3.72 23.65 -1.21
CA GLY A 219 4.38 24.33 -2.33
C GLY A 219 5.61 23.58 -2.83
N ILE A 220 5.68 22.26 -2.64
CA ILE A 220 6.75 21.42 -3.18
C ILE A 220 6.58 21.33 -4.71
N ASP A 221 7.63 21.63 -5.44
CA ASP A 221 7.73 21.31 -6.87
C ASP A 221 8.04 19.80 -7.01
N LEU A 222 6.95 19.02 -6.97
CA LEU A 222 7.01 17.57 -6.83
C LEU A 222 7.37 16.90 -8.15
N GLY A 223 8.49 16.19 -8.16
CA GLY A 223 8.84 15.21 -9.19
C GLY A 223 8.51 13.80 -8.74
N ILE A 224 8.19 12.94 -9.69
CA ILE A 224 7.96 11.50 -9.49
C ILE A 224 8.79 10.77 -10.53
N ALA A 225 9.48 9.72 -10.09
CA ALA A 225 10.34 8.92 -10.95
C ALA A 225 10.11 7.43 -10.70
N PRO A 226 10.54 6.57 -11.62
CA PRO A 226 10.64 5.14 -11.39
C PRO A 226 11.52 4.83 -10.17
N MET A 227 11.26 3.70 -9.51
CA MET A 227 12.10 3.20 -8.44
C MET A 227 13.49 2.84 -8.96
N PRO A 228 14.57 3.17 -8.24
CA PRO A 228 15.93 2.81 -8.64
C PRO A 228 16.13 1.30 -8.79
N THR A 229 17.04 0.92 -9.69
CA THR A 229 17.49 -0.46 -9.86
C THR A 229 18.64 -0.75 -8.88
N VAL A 230 18.62 -1.91 -8.24
CA VAL A 230 19.70 -2.38 -7.37
C VAL A 230 20.88 -2.82 -8.24
N ASP A 231 22.02 -2.17 -8.11
CA ASP A 231 23.19 -2.45 -8.95
C ASP A 231 23.72 -3.89 -8.82
N GLU A 232 23.64 -4.46 -7.61
CA GLU A 232 24.15 -5.81 -7.34
C GLU A 232 23.32 -6.91 -8.01
N THR A 233 22.03 -6.71 -8.19
CA THR A 233 21.10 -7.73 -8.69
C THR A 233 20.54 -7.42 -10.06
N GLY A 234 20.53 -6.16 -10.47
CA GLY A 234 19.85 -5.69 -11.68
C GLY A 234 18.31 -5.66 -11.55
N LEU A 235 17.76 -5.93 -10.36
CA LEU A 235 16.33 -5.84 -10.09
C LEU A 235 15.96 -4.43 -9.61
N ALA A 236 14.79 -3.94 -9.99
CA ALA A 236 14.28 -2.69 -9.44
C ALA A 236 13.91 -2.84 -7.96
N LEU A 237 14.01 -1.76 -7.19
CA LEU A 237 13.33 -1.68 -5.89
C LEU A 237 11.82 -1.81 -6.13
N ALA A 238 11.27 -3.00 -5.90
CA ALA A 238 9.89 -3.33 -6.21
C ALA A 238 8.99 -3.17 -4.98
N PRO A 239 8.24 -2.06 -4.83
CA PRO A 239 7.39 -1.86 -3.66
C PRO A 239 6.20 -2.81 -3.66
N TYR A 240 5.53 -2.93 -2.54
CA TYR A 240 4.22 -3.53 -2.51
C TYR A 240 3.19 -2.68 -3.25
N SER A 241 2.27 -3.33 -3.96
CA SER A 241 1.05 -2.70 -4.46
C SER A 241 -0.16 -3.12 -3.62
N GLY A 242 -1.01 -2.15 -3.32
CA GLY A 242 -2.25 -2.33 -2.58
C GLY A 242 -3.46 -2.04 -3.45
N VAL A 243 -4.47 -2.89 -3.40
CA VAL A 243 -5.77 -2.63 -4.00
C VAL A 243 -6.72 -2.19 -2.90
N GLN A 244 -7.17 -0.96 -2.99
CA GLN A 244 -8.13 -0.37 -2.07
C GLN A 244 -9.54 -0.60 -2.60
N GLY A 245 -10.43 -1.02 -1.74
CA GLY A 245 -11.79 -1.31 -2.15
C GLY A 245 -12.75 -1.43 -0.99
N VAL A 246 -13.99 -1.68 -1.32
CA VAL A 246 -15.08 -1.81 -0.36
C VAL A 246 -15.33 -3.27 -0.06
N HIS A 247 -15.30 -3.60 1.22
CA HIS A 247 -15.66 -4.88 1.78
C HIS A 247 -17.06 -4.80 2.39
N VAL A 248 -17.84 -5.85 2.23
CA VAL A 248 -19.19 -5.95 2.80
C VAL A 248 -19.16 -6.91 3.98
N LEU A 249 -19.68 -6.48 5.13
CA LEU A 249 -19.83 -7.38 6.25
C LEU A 249 -21.03 -8.30 6.05
N LYS A 250 -20.89 -9.55 6.51
CA LYS A 250 -21.91 -10.59 6.32
C LYS A 250 -23.27 -10.19 6.87
N ALA A 251 -23.30 -9.60 8.06
CA ALA A 251 -24.56 -9.13 8.68
C ALA A 251 -25.28 -8.06 7.83
N ALA A 252 -24.52 -7.17 7.17
CA ALA A 252 -25.11 -6.16 6.27
C ALA A 252 -25.64 -6.79 4.98
N ALA A 253 -24.89 -7.70 4.36
CA ALA A 253 -25.34 -8.44 3.19
C ALA A 253 -26.66 -9.18 3.42
N GLU A 254 -26.86 -9.74 4.63
CA GLU A 254 -28.07 -10.48 5.00
C GLU A 254 -29.25 -9.56 5.35
N ARG A 255 -29.01 -8.49 6.12
CA ARG A 255 -30.06 -7.64 6.69
C ARG A 255 -30.44 -6.44 5.83
N LYS A 256 -29.49 -5.95 5.02
CA LYS A 256 -29.63 -4.74 4.21
C LYS A 256 -29.33 -5.02 2.72
N THR A 257 -29.61 -6.23 2.26
CA THR A 257 -29.21 -6.73 0.92
C THR A 257 -29.55 -5.75 -0.21
N ALA A 258 -30.76 -5.15 -0.21
CA ALA A 258 -31.15 -4.23 -1.26
C ALA A 258 -30.31 -2.95 -1.29
N ALA A 259 -30.08 -2.34 -0.11
CA ALA A 259 -29.26 -1.15 0.02
C ALA A 259 -27.78 -1.42 -0.32
N VAL A 260 -27.25 -2.58 0.10
CA VAL A 260 -25.88 -3.01 -0.22
C VAL A 260 -25.71 -3.19 -1.73
N LYS A 261 -26.64 -3.89 -2.39
CA LYS A 261 -26.61 -4.07 -3.86
C LYS A 261 -26.63 -2.73 -4.60
N GLN A 262 -27.51 -1.82 -4.19
CA GLN A 262 -27.63 -0.50 -4.80
C GLN A 262 -26.35 0.32 -4.64
N LEU A 263 -25.75 0.29 -3.45
CA LEU A 263 -24.49 0.97 -3.16
C LEU A 263 -23.35 0.38 -3.98
N LEU A 264 -23.22 -0.94 -4.04
CA LEU A 264 -22.17 -1.60 -4.81
C LEU A 264 -22.34 -1.35 -6.32
N ALA A 265 -23.57 -1.32 -6.83
CA ALA A 265 -23.86 -0.98 -8.23
C ALA A 265 -23.41 0.46 -8.57
N ALA A 266 -23.58 1.42 -7.65
CA ALA A 266 -23.07 2.77 -7.82
C ALA A 266 -21.53 2.81 -7.77
N LEU A 267 -20.92 2.08 -6.83
CA LEU A 267 -19.46 2.02 -6.67
C LEU A 267 -18.72 1.26 -7.79
N ALA A 268 -19.40 0.40 -8.52
CA ALA A 268 -18.84 -0.31 -9.68
C ALA A 268 -18.78 0.56 -10.96
N LYS A 269 -19.43 1.72 -10.97
CA LYS A 269 -19.44 2.61 -12.14
C LYS A 269 -18.08 3.30 -12.34
N PRO A 270 -17.65 3.55 -13.61
CA PRO A 270 -16.38 4.23 -13.88
C PRO A 270 -16.33 5.68 -13.34
N GLU A 271 -17.48 6.36 -13.20
CA GLU A 271 -17.54 7.73 -12.72
C GLU A 271 -16.94 7.90 -11.32
N ILE A 272 -17.11 6.92 -10.43
CA ILE A 272 -16.49 6.99 -9.10
C ILE A 272 -14.97 6.84 -9.18
N GLY A 273 -14.48 5.87 -9.96
CA GLY A 273 -13.02 5.69 -10.18
C GLY A 273 -12.37 6.94 -10.76
N THR A 274 -13.00 7.54 -11.78
CA THR A 274 -12.58 8.82 -12.36
C THR A 274 -12.55 9.95 -11.30
N SER A 275 -13.61 10.06 -10.50
CA SER A 275 -13.70 11.07 -9.44
C SER A 275 -12.61 10.89 -8.38
N LEU A 276 -12.34 9.66 -7.97
CA LEU A 276 -11.28 9.35 -7.01
C LEU A 276 -9.89 9.62 -7.56
N ALA A 277 -9.62 9.27 -8.83
CA ALA A 277 -8.37 9.55 -9.51
C ALA A 277 -8.08 11.05 -9.56
N LEU A 278 -9.03 11.86 -10.01
CA LEU A 278 -8.90 13.32 -10.10
C LEU A 278 -8.73 13.99 -8.73
N ALA A 279 -9.35 13.41 -7.67
CA ALA A 279 -9.26 13.96 -6.33
C ALA A 279 -7.97 13.59 -5.58
N SER A 280 -7.33 12.46 -5.90
CA SER A 280 -6.22 11.92 -5.11
C SER A 280 -5.04 11.40 -5.94
N GLY A 281 -5.17 11.29 -7.27
CA GLY A 281 -4.15 10.73 -8.15
C GLY A 281 -3.95 9.22 -7.99
N CYS A 282 -4.91 8.51 -7.36
CA CYS A 282 -4.90 7.05 -7.31
C CYS A 282 -5.22 6.47 -8.71
N ALA A 283 -4.76 5.25 -8.98
CA ALA A 283 -5.02 4.58 -10.24
C ALA A 283 -6.32 3.77 -10.16
N PRO A 284 -7.39 4.10 -10.94
CA PRO A 284 -8.65 3.39 -10.88
C PRO A 284 -8.54 1.89 -11.16
N ALA A 285 -9.32 1.09 -10.44
CA ALA A 285 -9.44 -0.34 -10.68
C ALA A 285 -10.31 -0.68 -11.91
N ASN A 286 -11.29 0.19 -12.24
CA ASN A 286 -12.10 0.04 -13.44
C ASN A 286 -11.38 0.64 -14.65
N GLY A 287 -11.07 -0.20 -15.65
CA GLY A 287 -10.32 0.17 -16.86
C GLY A 287 -10.99 1.25 -17.70
N SER A 288 -12.33 1.33 -17.70
CA SER A 288 -13.05 2.37 -18.45
C SER A 288 -12.77 3.80 -17.93
N CYS A 289 -12.24 3.96 -16.73
CA CYS A 289 -11.83 5.28 -16.23
C CYS A 289 -10.70 5.91 -17.06
N TYR A 290 -9.90 5.10 -17.72
CA TYR A 290 -8.77 5.54 -18.55
C TYR A 290 -9.20 6.03 -19.95
N ASP A 291 -10.49 5.92 -20.30
CA ASP A 291 -11.06 6.56 -21.49
C ASP A 291 -11.22 8.08 -21.27
N ASP A 292 -11.22 8.55 -20.03
CA ASP A 292 -11.17 9.99 -19.69
C ASP A 292 -9.72 10.51 -19.77
N ALA A 293 -9.46 11.42 -20.70
CA ALA A 293 -8.12 12.00 -20.91
C ALA A 293 -7.52 12.62 -19.63
N ARG A 294 -8.35 13.19 -18.77
CA ARG A 294 -7.89 13.78 -17.51
C ARG A 294 -7.29 12.75 -16.55
N VAL A 295 -7.76 11.50 -16.63
CA VAL A 295 -7.23 10.36 -15.85
C VAL A 295 -6.02 9.76 -16.59
N ALA A 296 -6.17 9.52 -17.89
CA ALA A 296 -5.13 8.88 -18.69
C ALA A 296 -3.84 9.71 -18.78
N GLU A 297 -3.95 11.03 -18.79
CA GLU A 297 -2.82 11.98 -18.93
C GLU A 297 -2.31 12.50 -17.57
N ASP A 298 -2.95 12.13 -16.44
CA ASP A 298 -2.47 12.54 -15.12
C ASP A 298 -1.13 11.85 -14.80
N ALA A 299 -0.10 12.67 -14.54
CA ALA A 299 1.26 12.18 -14.34
C ALA A 299 1.39 11.23 -13.13
N LEU A 300 0.60 11.43 -12.09
CA LEU A 300 0.62 10.56 -10.89
C LEU A 300 -0.04 9.22 -11.20
N VAL A 301 -1.18 9.22 -11.91
CA VAL A 301 -1.85 8.00 -12.37
C VAL A 301 -0.94 7.19 -13.29
N GLN A 302 -0.24 7.86 -14.21
CA GLN A 302 0.75 7.20 -15.09
C GLN A 302 1.90 6.60 -14.29
N ALA A 303 2.46 7.34 -13.33
CA ALA A 303 3.53 6.83 -12.47
C ALA A 303 3.07 5.63 -11.63
N MET A 304 1.84 5.65 -11.11
CA MET A 304 1.24 4.49 -10.42
C MET A 304 1.17 3.27 -11.33
N ARG A 305 0.70 3.43 -12.56
CA ARG A 305 0.60 2.33 -13.53
C ARG A 305 1.96 1.76 -13.91
N GLN A 306 2.92 2.62 -14.19
CA GLN A 306 4.30 2.18 -14.52
C GLN A 306 4.94 1.42 -13.34
N THR A 307 4.81 1.95 -12.13
CA THR A 307 5.36 1.28 -10.95
C THR A 307 4.63 -0.03 -10.65
N ALA A 308 3.32 -0.11 -10.93
CA ALA A 308 2.57 -1.35 -10.74
C ALA A 308 3.07 -2.52 -11.63
N GLU A 309 3.77 -2.24 -12.74
CA GLU A 309 4.38 -3.28 -13.59
C GLU A 309 5.52 -4.03 -12.88
N ILE A 310 6.20 -3.37 -11.94
CA ILE A 310 7.30 -3.95 -11.15
C ILE A 310 6.90 -4.26 -9.71
N ALA A 311 5.84 -3.64 -9.22
CA ALA A 311 5.39 -3.79 -7.84
C ALA A 311 4.92 -5.22 -7.54
N VAL A 312 5.13 -5.65 -6.30
CA VAL A 312 4.66 -6.95 -5.81
C VAL A 312 3.29 -6.77 -5.15
N PRO A 313 2.24 -7.48 -5.56
CA PRO A 313 0.96 -7.45 -4.84
C PRO A 313 1.16 -7.87 -3.38
N MET A 314 0.58 -7.12 -2.44
CA MET A 314 0.59 -7.55 -1.04
C MET A 314 -0.09 -8.91 -0.92
N PRO A 315 0.50 -9.88 -0.20
CA PRO A 315 -0.18 -11.14 0.08
C PRO A 315 -1.44 -10.90 0.90
N ASN A 316 -2.56 -11.49 0.48
CA ASN A 316 -3.85 -11.38 1.18
C ASN A 316 -4.18 -12.60 2.05
N ILE A 317 -3.19 -13.44 2.32
CA ILE A 317 -3.32 -14.61 3.20
C ILE A 317 -3.28 -14.21 4.68
N PRO A 318 -3.94 -14.98 5.59
CA PRO A 318 -3.98 -14.64 7.03
C PRO A 318 -2.61 -14.51 7.66
N GLU A 319 -1.65 -15.32 7.24
CA GLU A 319 -0.28 -15.35 7.76
C GLU A 319 0.45 -14.01 7.54
N MET A 320 0.10 -13.25 6.50
CA MET A 320 0.69 -11.94 6.24
C MET A 320 0.41 -10.95 7.37
N ASP A 321 -0.73 -11.08 8.08
CA ASP A 321 -1.06 -10.21 9.21
C ASP A 321 -0.01 -10.29 10.34
N VAL A 322 0.54 -11.48 10.55
CA VAL A 322 1.65 -11.70 11.49
C VAL A 322 2.95 -11.09 10.96
N MET A 323 3.22 -11.26 9.67
CA MET A 323 4.46 -10.84 9.06
C MET A 323 4.69 -9.33 9.10
N TRP A 324 3.64 -8.52 9.03
CA TRP A 324 3.76 -7.06 9.19
C TRP A 324 4.49 -6.67 10.48
N THR A 325 4.12 -7.32 11.59
CA THR A 325 4.74 -7.06 12.90
C THR A 325 6.14 -7.66 13.00
N VAL A 326 6.32 -8.90 12.57
CA VAL A 326 7.61 -9.60 12.65
C VAL A 326 8.68 -8.87 11.85
N VAL A 327 8.37 -8.48 10.60
CA VAL A 327 9.33 -7.78 9.74
C VAL A 327 9.63 -6.38 10.27
N SER A 328 8.64 -5.63 10.75
CA SER A 328 8.90 -4.31 11.36
C SER A 328 9.79 -4.42 12.61
N SER A 329 9.62 -5.48 13.40
CA SER A 329 10.50 -5.76 14.55
C SER A 329 11.93 -6.11 14.12
N LEU A 330 12.09 -6.96 13.09
CA LEU A 330 13.39 -7.27 12.50
C LEU A 330 14.11 -6.02 12.00
N LEU A 331 13.38 -5.16 11.26
CA LEU A 331 13.94 -3.90 10.74
C LEU A 331 14.34 -2.95 11.87
N THR A 332 13.54 -2.86 12.93
CA THR A 332 13.87 -2.07 14.13
C THR A 332 15.13 -2.57 14.82
N ASP A 333 15.25 -3.88 14.95
CA ASP A 333 16.44 -4.51 15.55
C ASP A 333 17.71 -4.21 14.77
N VAL A 334 17.66 -4.34 13.44
CA VAL A 334 18.81 -4.09 12.56
C VAL A 334 19.08 -2.59 12.40
N ASN A 335 18.08 -1.83 11.99
CA ASN A 335 18.25 -0.46 11.51
C ASN A 335 18.39 0.57 12.66
N LEU A 336 17.66 0.36 13.76
CA LEU A 336 17.64 1.30 14.90
C LEU A 336 18.48 0.80 16.07
N SER A 337 18.43 -0.49 16.39
CA SER A 337 19.13 -1.05 17.54
C SER A 337 20.54 -1.52 17.20
N GLY A 338 20.92 -1.60 15.91
CA GLY A 338 22.22 -2.03 15.43
C GLY A 338 22.56 -3.49 15.77
N LYS A 339 21.53 -4.34 15.94
CA LYS A 339 21.72 -5.76 16.18
C LYS A 339 22.28 -6.47 14.95
N ASP A 340 22.95 -7.57 15.19
CA ASP A 340 23.51 -8.43 14.15
C ASP A 340 22.42 -9.02 13.26
N ILE A 341 22.61 -8.93 11.92
CA ILE A 341 21.59 -9.34 10.94
C ILE A 341 21.28 -10.85 11.01
N PRO A 342 22.27 -11.78 10.98
CA PRO A 342 21.98 -13.19 11.04
C PRO A 342 21.20 -13.62 12.28
N SER A 343 21.55 -13.12 13.46
CA SER A 343 20.86 -13.47 14.70
C SER A 343 19.46 -12.85 14.78
N SER A 344 19.29 -11.59 14.33
CA SER A 344 17.98 -10.93 14.28
C SER A 344 17.06 -11.61 13.28
N PHE A 345 17.57 -11.97 12.10
CA PHE A 345 16.82 -12.70 11.08
C PHE A 345 16.37 -14.07 11.59
N GLN A 346 17.27 -14.85 12.20
CA GLN A 346 16.93 -16.16 12.75
C GLN A 346 15.83 -16.05 13.81
N SER A 347 15.93 -15.08 14.72
CA SER A 347 14.91 -14.83 15.74
C SER A 347 13.56 -14.44 15.13
N ALA A 348 13.56 -13.58 14.12
CA ALA A 348 12.35 -13.17 13.40
C ALA A 348 11.69 -14.36 12.67
N LYS A 349 12.49 -15.21 12.04
CA LYS A 349 12.01 -16.42 11.36
C LYS A 349 11.35 -17.40 12.34
N GLU A 350 12.00 -17.71 13.45
CA GLU A 350 11.46 -18.57 14.52
C GLU A 350 10.16 -17.99 15.10
N GLN A 351 10.11 -16.69 15.31
CA GLN A 351 8.90 -16.01 15.78
C GLN A 351 7.76 -16.12 14.76
N ALA A 352 8.03 -15.87 13.47
CA ALA A 352 7.05 -15.99 12.41
C ALA A 352 6.50 -17.43 12.33
N GLU A 353 7.37 -18.43 12.28
CA GLU A 353 6.99 -19.85 12.22
C GLU A 353 6.12 -20.25 13.43
N SER A 354 6.49 -19.80 14.63
CA SER A 354 5.72 -20.07 15.85
C SER A 354 4.33 -19.44 15.84
N LEU A 355 4.24 -18.17 15.42
CA LEU A 355 2.96 -17.45 15.37
C LEU A 355 2.05 -18.02 14.28
N ILE A 356 2.58 -18.33 13.10
CA ILE A 356 1.82 -18.95 12.00
C ILE A 356 1.34 -20.36 12.39
N ALA A 357 2.17 -21.15 13.08
CA ALA A 357 1.75 -22.45 13.59
C ALA A 357 0.60 -22.35 14.60
N GLY A 358 0.55 -21.28 15.38
CA GLY A 358 -0.54 -21.00 16.33
C GLY A 358 -1.86 -20.56 15.70
N MET A 359 -1.86 -20.21 14.39
CA MET A 359 -3.08 -19.85 13.64
C MET A 359 -3.83 -21.09 13.10
N LYS A 360 -3.17 -22.22 13.03
CA LYS A 360 -3.73 -23.52 12.53
C LYS A 360 -4.34 -24.31 13.67
#